data_2e89dcd61275d748caf11a81eceacf3c
#
_entry.id   2e89dcd61275d748caf11a81eceacf3c
#
_cell.length_a   1.000
_cell.length_b   1.000
_cell.length_c   1.000
_cell.angle_alpha   90.00
_cell.angle_beta   90.00
_cell.angle_gamma   90.00
#
_symmetry.space_group_name_H-M   'P 1'
#
loop_
_entity.id
_entity.type
_entity.pdbx_description
1 polymer ?
#
loop_
_entity_poly.entity_id
_entity_poly.type
_entity_poly.pdbx_seq_one_letter_code
_entity_poly.pdbx_strand_id
1 'polypeptide(L)'
;VEIRKLERKTSKSIAETSKEASENYFRREWAVVRNDLSRAGHAANDIKGILRERKIDRSIVRRIAVAAYELEINICIHSHGGVLVLMITNDVVTITAKDHGPGIADIEWACRDGASTANDWIRSMGFGAGMGLPNSKRVSDKFEIESEVGKYTKVTCTFNLEEVKEQGK
;
A
#
# COMPACT_ATOMS: atom_id res chain seq x y z
N VAL A 1 -1.10 29.82 -40.43
CA VAL A 1 0.30 29.77 -39.86
C VAL A 1 0.23 29.84 -38.33
N GLU A 2 -0.69 30.62 -37.73
CA GLU A 2 -0.83 30.78 -36.28
C GLU A 2 -1.39 29.55 -35.56
N ILE A 3 -2.37 28.85 -36.14
CA ILE A 3 -2.98 27.64 -35.54
C ILE A 3 -1.95 26.52 -35.37
N ARG A 4 -1.11 26.26 -36.36
CA ARG A 4 -0.04 25.27 -36.27
C ARG A 4 1.04 25.61 -35.23
N LYS A 5 1.21 26.90 -34.91
CA LYS A 5 2.17 27.37 -33.89
C LYS A 5 1.61 27.19 -32.47
N LEU A 6 0.30 27.33 -32.29
CA LEU A 6 -0.44 27.06 -31.07
C LEU A 6 -0.48 25.55 -30.76
N GLU A 7 -0.82 24.71 -31.73
CA GLU A 7 -0.84 23.24 -31.57
C GLU A 7 0.53 22.69 -31.21
N ARG A 8 1.62 23.19 -31.81
CA ARG A 8 2.98 22.80 -31.44
C ARG A 8 3.40 23.25 -30.02
N LYS A 9 2.94 24.42 -29.55
CA LYS A 9 3.19 24.90 -28.19
C LYS A 9 2.45 24.04 -27.18
N THR A 10 1.18 23.71 -27.43
CA THR A 10 0.35 22.89 -26.55
C THR A 10 0.87 21.45 -26.47
N SER A 11 1.22 20.85 -27.61
CA SER A 11 1.79 19.50 -27.65
C SER A 11 3.17 19.42 -26.96
N LYS A 12 3.98 20.45 -27.07
CA LYS A 12 5.29 20.51 -26.38
C LYS A 12 5.11 20.68 -24.87
N SER A 13 4.18 21.53 -24.42
CA SER A 13 3.84 21.71 -23.00
C SER A 13 3.26 20.43 -22.39
N ILE A 14 2.38 19.71 -23.07
CA ILE A 14 1.82 18.44 -22.61
C ILE A 14 2.91 17.35 -22.54
N ALA A 15 3.83 17.31 -23.50
CA ALA A 15 4.95 16.36 -23.51
C ALA A 15 5.98 16.67 -22.43
N GLU A 16 6.25 17.93 -22.16
CA GLU A 16 7.14 18.35 -21.06
C GLU A 16 6.49 18.07 -19.71
N THR A 17 5.20 18.35 -19.51
CA THR A 17 4.46 18.06 -18.27
C THR A 17 4.34 16.54 -18.02
N SER A 18 4.13 15.74 -19.08
CA SER A 18 4.10 14.27 -18.96
C SER A 18 5.49 13.68 -18.72
N LYS A 19 6.54 14.30 -19.20
CA LYS A 19 7.93 13.90 -18.98
C LYS A 19 8.37 14.24 -17.56
N GLU A 20 8.05 15.42 -17.04
CA GLU A 20 8.27 15.81 -15.64
C GLU A 20 7.46 14.95 -14.68
N ALA A 21 6.23 14.58 -15.00
CA ALA A 21 5.42 13.65 -14.22
C ALA A 21 5.98 12.22 -14.21
N SER A 22 6.71 11.79 -15.26
CA SER A 22 7.34 10.48 -15.33
C SER A 22 8.70 10.41 -14.63
N GLU A 23 9.36 11.55 -14.36
CA GLU A 23 10.69 11.59 -13.75
C GLU A 23 10.71 11.55 -12.22
N ASN A 24 9.54 11.62 -11.55
CA ASN A 24 9.48 11.82 -10.10
C ASN A 24 8.69 10.76 -9.32
N TYR A 25 8.50 9.55 -9.85
CA TYR A 25 7.93 8.49 -9.03
C TYR A 25 8.77 7.21 -9.07
N PHE A 26 8.81 6.51 -7.94
CA PHE A 26 9.40 5.19 -7.81
C PHE A 26 8.29 4.17 -7.59
N ARG A 27 8.36 3.03 -8.30
CA ARG A 27 7.41 1.94 -8.16
C ARG A 27 8.13 0.61 -8.09
N ARG A 28 7.75 -0.23 -7.14
CA ARG A 28 8.22 -1.61 -7.03
C ARG A 28 7.09 -2.53 -6.54
N GLU A 29 7.14 -3.77 -6.98
CA GLU A 29 6.16 -4.79 -6.65
C GLU A 29 6.83 -6.03 -6.08
N TRP A 30 6.10 -6.72 -5.19
CA TRP A 30 6.47 -8.02 -4.64
C TRP A 30 5.29 -8.97 -4.79
N ALA A 31 5.54 -10.16 -5.38
CA ALA A 31 4.56 -11.24 -5.37
C ALA A 31 4.47 -11.85 -3.97
N VAL A 32 3.25 -12.03 -3.49
CA VAL A 32 2.97 -12.70 -2.22
C VAL A 32 2.24 -14.00 -2.50
N VAL A 33 2.81 -15.11 -2.06
CA VAL A 33 2.28 -16.45 -2.31
C VAL A 33 1.44 -16.90 -1.12
N ARG A 34 0.30 -17.51 -1.40
CA ARG A 34 -0.60 -18.06 -0.37
C ARG A 34 0.14 -19.05 0.53
N ASN A 35 -0.05 -18.90 1.85
CA ASN A 35 0.50 -19.78 2.90
C ASN A 35 2.04 -19.89 2.94
N ASP A 36 2.76 -19.06 2.19
CA ASP A 36 4.22 -19.01 2.29
C ASP A 36 4.66 -18.13 3.48
N LEU A 37 4.40 -18.63 4.69
CA LEU A 37 4.75 -17.95 5.94
C LEU A 37 6.26 -17.86 6.17
N SER A 38 7.06 -18.66 5.46
CA SER A 38 8.53 -18.59 5.55
C SER A 38 9.07 -17.27 4.98
N ARG A 39 8.33 -16.64 4.08
CA ARG A 39 8.65 -15.35 3.48
C ARG A 39 7.83 -14.19 4.03
N ALA A 40 7.03 -14.44 5.06
CA ALA A 40 6.21 -13.43 5.69
C ALA A 40 7.05 -12.25 6.21
N GLY A 41 6.69 -11.03 5.81
CA GLY A 41 7.42 -9.81 6.15
C GLY A 41 8.63 -9.50 5.25
N HIS A 42 8.92 -10.31 4.23
CA HIS A 42 10.03 -10.07 3.31
C HIS A 42 9.84 -8.78 2.49
N ALA A 43 8.66 -8.60 1.90
CA ALA A 43 8.33 -7.39 1.15
C ALA A 43 8.33 -6.15 2.05
N ALA A 44 7.73 -6.24 3.24
CA ALA A 44 7.72 -5.15 4.22
C ALA A 44 9.14 -4.74 4.64
N ASN A 45 10.05 -5.70 4.81
CA ASN A 45 11.45 -5.43 5.16
C ASN A 45 12.21 -4.75 4.00
N ASP A 46 12.02 -5.20 2.77
CA ASP A 46 12.58 -4.57 1.57
C ASP A 46 12.09 -3.12 1.44
N ILE A 47 10.78 -2.89 1.60
CA ILE A 47 10.16 -1.56 1.59
C ILE A 47 10.83 -0.65 2.60
N LYS A 48 11.01 -1.12 3.84
CA LYS A 48 11.69 -0.38 4.90
C LYS A 48 13.13 0.00 4.52
N GLY A 49 13.86 -0.90 3.85
CA GLY A 49 15.20 -0.62 3.32
C GLY A 49 15.19 0.50 2.29
N ILE A 50 14.33 0.40 1.27
CA ILE A 50 14.17 1.39 0.20
C ILE A 50 13.85 2.79 0.76
N LEU A 51 12.91 2.87 1.71
CA LEU A 51 12.51 4.14 2.32
C LEU A 51 13.65 4.79 3.12
N ARG A 52 14.46 3.98 3.82
CA ARG A 52 15.65 4.47 4.56
C ARG A 52 16.74 4.97 3.64
N GLU A 53 17.03 4.28 2.55
CA GLU A 53 17.99 4.71 1.51
C GLU A 53 17.58 6.05 0.91
N ARG A 54 16.27 6.29 0.77
CA ARG A 54 15.69 7.55 0.30
C ARG A 54 15.61 8.63 1.37
N LYS A 55 16.13 8.39 2.58
CA LYS A 55 16.18 9.32 3.70
C LYS A 55 14.80 9.83 4.15
N ILE A 56 13.77 9.01 3.95
CA ILE A 56 12.43 9.32 4.48
C ILE A 56 12.48 9.29 6.01
N ASP A 57 11.72 10.18 6.65
CA ASP A 57 11.69 10.30 8.10
C ASP A 57 11.40 8.96 8.79
N ARG A 58 12.07 8.72 9.92
CA ARG A 58 11.99 7.43 10.65
C ARG A 58 10.59 7.14 11.19
N SER A 59 9.84 8.17 11.55
CA SER A 59 8.46 8.01 12.07
C SER A 59 7.55 7.53 10.94
N ILE A 60 7.67 8.12 9.77
CA ILE A 60 6.92 7.76 8.55
C ILE A 60 7.32 6.35 8.10
N VAL A 61 8.61 6.02 8.04
CA VAL A 61 9.10 4.68 7.70
C VAL A 61 8.52 3.61 8.63
N ARG A 62 8.42 3.89 9.95
CA ARG A 62 7.83 2.96 10.91
C ARG A 62 6.36 2.70 10.62
N ARG A 63 5.58 3.75 10.37
CA ARG A 63 4.15 3.67 10.02
C ARG A 63 3.94 2.84 8.76
N ILE A 64 4.71 3.13 7.72
CA ILE A 64 4.65 2.41 6.44
C ILE A 64 5.02 0.94 6.62
N ALA A 65 6.07 0.63 7.38
CA ALA A 65 6.51 -0.75 7.62
C ALA A 65 5.43 -1.58 8.32
N VAL A 66 4.69 -0.99 9.27
CA VAL A 66 3.55 -1.66 9.93
C VAL A 66 2.47 -1.98 8.89
N ALA A 67 2.02 -0.99 8.11
CA ALA A 67 0.98 -1.23 7.11
C ALA A 67 1.42 -2.25 6.05
N ALA A 68 2.66 -2.16 5.55
CA ALA A 68 3.19 -3.09 4.56
C ALA A 68 3.20 -4.53 5.09
N TYR A 69 3.64 -4.73 6.34
CA TYR A 69 3.65 -6.05 6.97
C TYR A 69 2.25 -6.63 7.13
N GLU A 70 1.31 -5.85 7.68
CA GLU A 70 -0.07 -6.30 7.89
C GLU A 70 -0.75 -6.66 6.56
N LEU A 71 -0.54 -5.86 5.53
CA LEU A 71 -1.11 -6.10 4.20
C LEU A 71 -0.47 -7.30 3.50
N GLU A 72 0.86 -7.51 3.64
CA GLU A 72 1.56 -8.69 3.14
C GLU A 72 1.01 -9.97 3.78
N ILE A 73 0.87 -9.97 5.12
CA ILE A 73 0.30 -11.10 5.85
C ILE A 73 -1.15 -11.38 5.44
N ASN A 74 -1.97 -10.34 5.25
CA ASN A 74 -3.35 -10.53 4.82
C ASN A 74 -3.45 -11.22 3.46
N ILE A 75 -2.62 -10.84 2.48
CA ILE A 75 -2.55 -11.54 1.19
C ILE A 75 -2.15 -13.01 1.42
N CYS A 76 -1.11 -13.25 2.24
CA CYS A 76 -0.58 -14.58 2.48
C CYS A 76 -1.61 -15.54 3.10
N ILE A 77 -2.38 -15.08 4.10
CA ILE A 77 -3.25 -15.97 4.89
C ILE A 77 -4.72 -15.97 4.48
N HIS A 78 -5.22 -14.90 3.87
CA HIS A 78 -6.66 -14.74 3.55
C HIS A 78 -7.00 -14.81 2.07
N SER A 79 -5.99 -14.94 1.18
CA SER A 79 -6.21 -14.94 -0.26
C SER A 79 -5.61 -16.15 -0.98
N HIS A 80 -5.69 -16.15 -2.30
CA HIS A 80 -5.01 -17.14 -3.15
C HIS A 80 -3.66 -16.64 -3.66
N GLY A 81 -3.11 -15.57 -3.03
CA GLY A 81 -1.93 -14.84 -3.44
C GLY A 81 -2.25 -13.51 -4.08
N GLY A 82 -1.23 -12.70 -4.31
CA GLY A 82 -1.40 -11.37 -4.85
C GLY A 82 -0.09 -10.61 -4.96
N VAL A 83 -0.18 -9.31 -4.93
CA VAL A 83 0.97 -8.39 -5.03
C VAL A 83 0.88 -7.29 -3.98
N LEU A 84 2.03 -6.95 -3.41
CA LEU A 84 2.23 -5.74 -2.63
C LEU A 84 2.99 -4.73 -3.47
N VAL A 85 2.49 -3.51 -3.59
CA VAL A 85 3.04 -2.45 -4.43
C VAL A 85 3.45 -1.27 -3.57
N LEU A 86 4.68 -0.84 -3.71
CA LEU A 86 5.19 0.44 -3.19
C LEU A 86 5.20 1.46 -4.32
N MET A 87 4.66 2.64 -4.07
CA MET A 87 4.82 3.80 -4.93
C MET A 87 5.26 5.01 -4.08
N ILE A 88 6.29 5.72 -4.53
CA ILE A 88 6.83 6.90 -3.87
C ILE A 88 6.79 8.05 -4.87
N THR A 89 6.17 9.14 -4.49
CA THR A 89 6.21 10.43 -5.19
C THR A 89 6.94 11.46 -4.32
N ASN A 90 6.97 12.73 -4.75
CA ASN A 90 7.54 13.79 -3.92
C ASN A 90 6.73 14.03 -2.64
N ASP A 91 5.42 13.81 -2.67
CA ASP A 91 4.51 14.24 -1.62
C ASP A 91 4.00 13.10 -0.76
N VAL A 92 3.94 11.88 -1.32
CA VAL A 92 3.33 10.74 -0.65
C VAL A 92 4.06 9.43 -0.93
N VAL A 93 3.95 8.50 0.01
CA VAL A 93 4.20 7.08 -0.18
C VAL A 93 2.87 6.34 -0.16
N THR A 94 2.68 5.43 -1.10
CA THR A 94 1.49 4.58 -1.16
C THR A 94 1.89 3.11 -1.11
N ILE A 95 1.25 2.36 -0.23
CA ILE A 95 1.31 0.89 -0.20
C ILE A 95 -0.04 0.34 -0.66
N THR A 96 -0.03 -0.46 -1.72
CA THR A 96 -1.23 -1.11 -2.23
C THR A 96 -1.06 -2.62 -2.18
N ALA A 97 -1.94 -3.31 -1.48
CA ALA A 97 -2.11 -4.76 -1.54
C ALA A 97 -3.26 -5.08 -2.49
N LYS A 98 -3.02 -5.95 -3.46
CA LYS A 98 -4.06 -6.47 -4.35
C LYS A 98 -3.94 -7.98 -4.40
N ASP A 99 -5.00 -8.66 -4.05
CA ASP A 99 -5.06 -10.12 -4.04
C ASP A 99 -6.09 -10.68 -5.01
N HIS A 100 -6.00 -12.00 -5.20
CA HIS A 100 -7.02 -12.82 -5.80
C HIS A 100 -7.53 -13.74 -4.69
N GLY A 101 -8.77 -13.57 -4.27
CA GLY A 101 -9.24 -14.30 -3.11
C GLY A 101 -10.77 -14.29 -2.99
N PRO A 102 -11.26 -14.71 -1.82
CA PRO A 102 -12.70 -14.79 -1.57
C PRO A 102 -13.38 -13.43 -1.54
N GLY A 103 -12.61 -12.33 -1.54
CA GLY A 103 -13.14 -10.99 -1.29
C GLY A 103 -13.67 -10.84 0.14
N ILE A 104 -14.19 -9.66 0.44
CA ILE A 104 -14.73 -9.29 1.75
C ILE A 104 -16.18 -8.89 1.57
N ALA A 105 -17.11 -9.66 2.15
CA ALA A 105 -18.55 -9.39 2.06
C ALA A 105 -18.98 -8.22 2.96
N ASP A 106 -18.38 -8.08 4.14
CA ASP A 106 -18.62 -7.01 5.10
C ASP A 106 -17.30 -6.31 5.44
N ILE A 107 -17.01 -5.24 4.71
CA ILE A 107 -15.79 -4.45 4.90
C ILE A 107 -15.79 -3.76 6.27
N GLU A 108 -16.94 -3.31 6.74
CA GLU A 108 -17.04 -2.64 8.03
C GLU A 108 -16.71 -3.60 9.18
N TRP A 109 -17.22 -4.84 9.13
CA TRP A 109 -16.87 -5.88 10.09
C TRP A 109 -15.36 -6.22 10.00
N ALA A 110 -14.81 -6.41 8.80
CA ALA A 110 -13.41 -6.77 8.60
C ALA A 110 -12.42 -5.71 9.13
N CYS A 111 -12.85 -4.45 9.22
CA CYS A 111 -12.06 -3.35 9.78
C CYS A 111 -12.21 -3.18 11.29
N ARG A 112 -12.96 -4.05 12.00
CA ARG A 112 -13.06 -4.05 13.46
C ARG A 112 -11.89 -4.79 14.09
N ASP A 113 -11.48 -4.34 15.26
CA ASP A 113 -10.46 -4.99 16.06
C ASP A 113 -10.87 -6.43 16.39
N GLY A 114 -10.01 -7.39 16.10
CA GLY A 114 -10.24 -8.81 16.37
C GLY A 114 -11.07 -9.54 15.30
N ALA A 115 -11.57 -8.86 14.27
CA ALA A 115 -12.28 -9.50 13.17
C ALA A 115 -11.32 -10.33 12.30
N SER A 116 -11.50 -11.64 12.27
CA SER A 116 -10.63 -12.54 11.51
C SER A 116 -11.36 -13.81 11.08
N THR A 117 -11.12 -14.20 9.82
CA THR A 117 -11.53 -15.49 9.25
C THR A 117 -10.40 -16.53 9.25
N ALA A 118 -9.28 -16.25 9.95
CA ALA A 118 -8.15 -17.17 10.06
C ALA A 118 -8.56 -18.48 10.75
N ASN A 119 -8.11 -19.60 10.19
CA ASN A 119 -8.34 -20.91 10.78
C ASN A 119 -7.37 -21.20 11.96
N ASP A 120 -7.59 -22.31 12.68
CA ASP A 120 -6.81 -22.66 13.85
C ASP A 120 -5.33 -22.89 13.55
N TRP A 121 -5.00 -23.39 12.36
CA TRP A 121 -3.61 -23.58 11.94
C TRP A 121 -2.87 -22.25 11.82
N ILE A 122 -3.47 -21.25 11.18
CA ILE A 122 -2.94 -19.89 11.07
C ILE A 122 -2.76 -19.27 12.48
N ARG A 123 -3.77 -19.46 13.35
CA ARG A 123 -3.73 -18.94 14.74
C ARG A 123 -2.63 -19.61 15.56
N SER A 124 -2.41 -20.93 15.38
CA SER A 124 -1.33 -21.67 16.06
C SER A 124 0.07 -21.20 15.65
N MET A 125 0.20 -20.60 14.47
CA MET A 125 1.42 -19.97 13.96
C MET A 125 1.61 -18.53 14.45
N GLY A 126 0.70 -17.99 15.25
CA GLY A 126 0.76 -16.62 15.80
C GLY A 126 0.17 -15.54 14.88
N PHE A 127 -0.52 -15.92 13.80
CA PHE A 127 -1.15 -15.01 12.86
C PHE A 127 -2.68 -14.99 13.02
N GLY A 128 -3.35 -14.06 12.33
CA GLY A 128 -4.81 -14.04 12.25
C GLY A 128 -5.53 -13.49 13.47
N ALA A 129 -4.88 -12.62 14.24
CA ALA A 129 -5.48 -11.97 15.42
C ALA A 129 -6.59 -10.94 15.07
N GLY A 130 -6.82 -10.66 13.76
CA GLY A 130 -7.84 -9.71 13.32
C GLY A 130 -7.47 -8.24 13.54
N MET A 131 -6.18 -7.94 13.59
CA MET A 131 -5.67 -6.57 13.80
C MET A 131 -5.08 -5.95 12.54
N GLY A 132 -4.93 -6.70 11.45
CA GLY A 132 -4.21 -6.27 10.25
C GLY A 132 -4.81 -5.03 9.57
N LEU A 133 -6.08 -5.09 9.17
CA LEU A 133 -6.78 -3.94 8.56
C LEU A 133 -6.95 -2.78 9.55
N PRO A 134 -7.38 -2.99 10.81
CA PRO A 134 -7.40 -1.93 11.82
C PRO A 134 -6.06 -1.24 12.02
N ASN A 135 -4.96 -1.99 12.13
CA ASN A 135 -3.61 -1.43 12.28
C ASN A 135 -3.20 -0.63 11.05
N SER A 136 -3.40 -1.17 9.85
CA SER A 136 -3.10 -0.48 8.60
C SER A 136 -3.86 0.85 8.49
N LYS A 137 -5.12 0.87 8.87
CA LYS A 137 -5.95 2.08 8.92
C LYS A 137 -5.43 3.11 9.93
N ARG A 138 -5.05 2.67 11.15
CA ARG A 138 -4.56 3.58 12.20
C ARG A 138 -3.24 4.26 11.83
N VAL A 139 -2.35 3.58 11.12
CA VAL A 139 -1.02 4.12 10.81
C VAL A 139 -0.96 4.93 9.53
N SER A 140 -1.97 4.84 8.65
CA SER A 140 -2.02 5.59 7.38
C SER A 140 -2.74 6.93 7.51
N ASP A 141 -2.36 7.89 6.66
CA ASP A 141 -3.05 9.19 6.60
C ASP A 141 -4.34 9.08 5.77
N LYS A 142 -4.36 8.16 4.79
CA LYS A 142 -5.56 7.78 4.04
C LYS A 142 -5.58 6.26 3.88
N PHE A 143 -6.74 5.66 4.12
CA PHE A 143 -6.99 4.23 4.00
C PHE A 143 -8.17 3.98 3.08
N GLU A 144 -7.97 3.17 2.05
CA GLU A 144 -9.01 2.82 1.08
C GLU A 144 -9.05 1.31 0.91
N ILE A 145 -10.25 0.74 0.87
CA ILE A 145 -10.46 -0.68 0.64
C ILE A 145 -11.56 -0.86 -0.39
N GLU A 146 -11.28 -1.74 -1.35
CA GLU A 146 -12.18 -2.13 -2.43
C GLU A 146 -12.15 -3.65 -2.52
N SER A 147 -13.30 -4.29 -2.58
CA SER A 147 -13.40 -5.74 -2.65
C SER A 147 -14.63 -6.20 -3.41
N GLU A 148 -14.48 -7.29 -4.15
CA GLU A 148 -15.58 -7.99 -4.82
C GLU A 148 -15.56 -9.45 -4.38
N VAL A 149 -16.69 -9.89 -3.78
CA VAL A 149 -16.83 -11.26 -3.27
C VAL A 149 -16.57 -12.28 -4.37
N GLY A 150 -15.71 -13.25 -4.08
CA GLY A 150 -15.30 -14.30 -5.00
C GLY A 150 -14.23 -13.89 -6.03
N LYS A 151 -13.74 -12.65 -5.99
CA LYS A 151 -12.79 -12.16 -6.99
C LYS A 151 -11.51 -11.58 -6.42
N TYR A 152 -11.58 -10.53 -5.60
CA TYR A 152 -10.39 -9.82 -5.12
C TYR A 152 -10.66 -8.95 -3.90
N THR A 153 -9.56 -8.58 -3.23
CA THR A 153 -9.50 -7.43 -2.33
C THR A 153 -8.32 -6.55 -2.72
N LYS A 154 -8.53 -5.22 -2.66
CA LYS A 154 -7.50 -4.20 -2.85
C LYS A 154 -7.56 -3.23 -1.69
N VAL A 155 -6.43 -3.07 -1.01
CA VAL A 155 -6.25 -2.13 0.10
C VAL A 155 -5.16 -1.14 -0.26
N THR A 156 -5.41 0.14 -0.08
CA THR A 156 -4.45 1.20 -0.35
C THR A 156 -4.27 2.06 0.89
N CYS A 157 -3.03 2.15 1.37
CA CYS A 157 -2.60 3.02 2.46
C CYS A 157 -1.72 4.13 1.91
N THR A 158 -2.06 5.39 2.17
CA THR A 158 -1.30 6.57 1.74
C THR A 158 -0.70 7.27 2.96
N PHE A 159 0.55 7.70 2.81
CA PHE A 159 1.33 8.37 3.84
C PHE A 159 1.90 9.67 3.27
N ASN A 160 1.60 10.80 3.89
CA ASN A 160 2.13 12.09 3.51
C ASN A 160 3.61 12.20 3.94
N LEU A 161 4.46 12.72 3.04
CA LEU A 161 5.88 12.94 3.31
C LEU A 161 6.17 14.29 3.96
N GLU A 162 5.28 15.25 3.81
CA GLU A 162 5.36 16.51 4.54
C GLU A 162 4.85 16.29 5.97
N GLU A 163 5.69 16.56 6.97
CA GLU A 163 5.23 16.68 8.34
C GLU A 163 4.25 17.86 8.41
N VAL A 164 3.03 17.59 8.89
CA VAL A 164 2.15 18.65 9.37
C VAL A 164 2.91 19.33 10.50
N LYS A 165 3.54 20.48 10.23
CA LYS A 165 4.08 21.34 11.28
C LYS A 165 2.88 21.72 12.14
N GLU A 166 2.74 21.05 13.28
CA GLU A 166 1.82 21.51 14.32
C GLU A 166 2.19 22.97 14.59
N GLN A 167 1.28 23.88 14.21
CA GLN A 167 1.38 25.27 14.59
C GLN A 167 1.27 25.27 16.11
N GLY A 168 2.44 25.41 16.77
CA GLY A 168 2.53 25.58 18.20
C GLY A 168 1.64 26.76 18.65
N LYS A 169 0.74 26.44 19.55
CA LYS A 169 0.09 27.42 20.41
C LYS A 169 0.95 27.63 21.64
#